data_eb9f86f3b7c20ea2f52131fba0733bfb
#
_entry.id   eb9f86f3b7c20ea2f52131fba0733bfb
#
_cell.length_a   1.000
_cell.length_b   1.000
_cell.length_c   1.000
_cell.angle_alpha   90.00
_cell.angle_beta   90.00
_cell.angle_gamma   90.00
#
_symmetry.space_group_name_H-M   'P 1'
#
loop_
_entity.id
_entity.type
_entity.pdbx_description
1 polymer ?
#
loop_
_entity_poly.entity_id
_entity_poly.type
_entity_poly.pdbx_seq_one_letter_code
_entity_poly.pdbx_strand_id
1 'polypeptide(L)'
;MARTLYQWFADSAARHGERIALEAGGTSLTYAELDTLSARLAAELVRVCGGPPARAGLYAARTPFAFAGYLAIQRLGATAVPLNPAVPEARNLTVAARAGLDVVLADAGLSPPPAFPAPVLASSLADPPAPGPLPAGEPDPDGLAYVLFTSGSTGTPKGVPVRHRSVDAYLTHIVPRYELAPGCRVSQTFDLTFDLSVFDMFAAWGGGATLVVPGRYDLLKPVAFVNRERLTHWFSVPSVVSLAMRLRRLTPGAMPSLRWSLFCGEPLSLRQAGAWQAAAPGSVLENLYGPTELTISCTQYRLPADPAAWPGTANGTVPIGLPYPGVEHVVLDGDGRPTDEGELCLRGVQRFPGYADPADDAGRFVSFDGVRARDGEAVTEESWYRTGDRVAWRDGLLVHLGRLDQQVKISGHRVELGEIEATLRGLPGVHEAVVLALPGPDGEPSLEAACTGHGLNGVTLAKAVAEVLPGYMVPRTVTVLEALPLNANGKVDRRAVAGALRG
;
A
#
# COMPACT_ATOMS: atom_id res chain seq x y z
N MET A 1 0.65 27.01 -6.03
CA MET A 1 -0.24 26.03 -6.70
C MET A 1 0.21 24.65 -6.33
N ALA A 2 -0.71 23.70 -6.16
CA ALA A 2 -0.35 22.31 -5.91
C ALA A 2 0.36 21.69 -7.11
N ARG A 3 1.37 20.86 -6.87
CA ARG A 3 2.17 20.18 -7.90
C ARG A 3 1.56 18.84 -8.27
N THR A 4 1.73 18.44 -9.54
CA THR A 4 1.51 17.03 -9.93
C THR A 4 2.67 16.13 -9.48
N LEU A 5 2.48 14.83 -9.47
CA LEU A 5 3.57 13.89 -9.15
C LEU A 5 4.76 14.05 -10.10
N TYR A 6 4.50 14.23 -11.39
CA TYR A 6 5.58 14.45 -12.35
C TYR A 6 6.40 15.71 -12.02
N GLN A 7 5.75 16.81 -11.59
CA GLN A 7 6.46 18.04 -11.24
C GLN A 7 7.41 17.85 -10.04
N TRP A 8 7.07 17.02 -9.05
CA TRP A 8 7.98 16.67 -7.96
C TRP A 8 9.28 16.04 -8.45
N PHE A 9 9.20 15.16 -9.45
CA PHE A 9 10.37 14.56 -10.10
C PHE A 9 11.10 15.57 -11.00
N ALA A 10 10.38 16.28 -11.86
CA ALA A 10 10.93 17.18 -12.86
C ALA A 10 11.72 18.34 -12.23
N ASP A 11 11.24 18.89 -11.10
CA ASP A 11 11.96 19.92 -10.34
C ASP A 11 13.33 19.44 -9.87
N SER A 12 13.45 18.17 -9.48
CA SER A 12 14.72 17.57 -9.08
C SER A 12 15.57 17.20 -10.29
N ALA A 13 14.98 16.73 -11.37
CA ALA A 13 15.70 16.45 -12.62
C ALA A 13 16.35 17.70 -13.19
N ALA A 14 15.64 18.83 -13.16
CA ALA A 14 16.17 20.11 -13.59
C ALA A 14 17.35 20.61 -12.73
N ARG A 15 17.31 20.38 -11.41
CA ARG A 15 18.32 20.85 -10.47
C ARG A 15 19.50 19.90 -10.28
N HIS A 16 19.28 18.60 -10.48
CA HIS A 16 20.21 17.53 -10.09
C HIS A 16 20.39 16.49 -11.20
N GLY A 17 20.31 16.89 -12.48
CA GLY A 17 20.29 15.99 -13.64
C GLY A 17 21.36 14.89 -13.64
N GLU A 18 22.58 15.23 -13.22
CA GLU A 18 23.74 14.31 -13.19
C GLU A 18 23.78 13.37 -11.97
N ARG A 19 22.89 13.57 -10.99
CA ARG A 19 22.84 12.69 -9.80
C ARG A 19 22.05 11.44 -10.10
N ILE A 20 22.40 10.33 -9.41
CA ILE A 20 21.66 9.08 -9.51
C ILE A 20 20.28 9.27 -8.88
N ALA A 21 19.23 9.04 -9.68
CA ALA A 21 17.84 9.04 -9.26
C ALA A 21 17.34 7.64 -8.88
N LEU A 22 17.88 6.60 -9.54
CA LEU A 22 17.38 5.24 -9.40
C LEU A 22 18.53 4.22 -9.47
N GLU A 23 18.52 3.28 -8.54
CA GLU A 23 19.31 2.05 -8.60
C GLU A 23 18.39 0.84 -8.50
N ALA A 24 18.31 0.03 -9.56
CA ALA A 24 17.43 -1.12 -9.65
C ALA A 24 18.03 -2.22 -10.53
N GLY A 25 18.04 -3.46 -10.07
CA GLY A 25 18.46 -4.61 -10.86
C GLY A 25 19.89 -4.53 -11.40
N GLY A 26 20.80 -3.83 -10.71
CA GLY A 26 22.20 -3.62 -11.15
C GLY A 26 22.36 -2.45 -12.14
N THR A 27 21.28 -1.73 -12.47
CA THR A 27 21.30 -0.53 -13.31
C THR A 27 21.22 0.71 -12.41
N SER A 28 22.04 1.72 -12.71
CA SER A 28 21.97 3.06 -12.11
C SER A 28 21.58 4.06 -13.19
N LEU A 29 20.57 4.87 -12.92
CA LEU A 29 20.10 5.93 -13.82
C LEU A 29 20.18 7.27 -13.10
N THR A 30 20.76 8.26 -13.78
CA THR A 30 20.71 9.66 -13.34
C THR A 30 19.31 10.22 -13.51
N TYR A 31 19.02 11.37 -12.89
CA TYR A 31 17.77 12.08 -13.10
C TYR A 31 17.54 12.43 -14.56
N ALA A 32 18.58 12.90 -15.27
CA ALA A 32 18.50 13.24 -16.71
C ALA A 32 18.23 12.01 -17.59
N GLU A 33 18.87 10.89 -17.30
CA GLU A 33 18.63 9.64 -18.04
C GLU A 33 17.22 9.11 -17.78
N LEU A 34 16.77 9.07 -16.53
CA LEU A 34 15.43 8.60 -16.17
C LEU A 34 14.35 9.52 -16.76
N ASP A 35 14.58 10.84 -16.76
CA ASP A 35 13.69 11.81 -17.42
C ASP A 35 13.60 11.59 -18.92
N THR A 36 14.75 11.38 -19.58
CA THR A 36 14.82 11.08 -21.02
C THR A 36 14.07 9.80 -21.39
N LEU A 37 14.27 8.73 -20.61
CA LEU A 37 13.57 7.47 -20.81
C LEU A 37 12.06 7.61 -20.63
N SER A 38 11.63 8.33 -19.58
CA SER A 38 10.22 8.63 -19.36
C SER A 38 9.59 9.43 -20.51
N ALA A 39 10.32 10.38 -21.06
CA ALA A 39 9.85 11.19 -22.20
C ALA A 39 9.65 10.33 -23.47
N ARG A 40 10.58 9.40 -23.76
CA ARG A 40 10.46 8.49 -24.91
C ARG A 40 9.27 7.54 -24.77
N LEU A 41 9.07 6.94 -23.59
CA LEU A 41 7.89 6.10 -23.31
C LEU A 41 6.58 6.90 -23.40
N ALA A 42 6.57 8.14 -22.92
CA ALA A 42 5.43 9.04 -23.03
C ALA A 42 5.07 9.36 -24.48
N ALA A 43 6.07 9.67 -25.32
CA ALA A 43 5.86 9.92 -26.75
C ALA A 43 5.30 8.70 -27.46
N GLU A 44 5.74 7.50 -27.09
CA GLU A 44 5.23 6.26 -27.66
C GLU A 44 3.77 5.98 -27.23
N LEU A 45 3.42 6.25 -25.96
CA LEU A 45 2.04 6.20 -25.51
C LEU A 45 1.13 7.14 -26.30
N VAL A 46 1.56 8.40 -26.51
CA VAL A 46 0.83 9.38 -27.32
C VAL A 46 0.64 8.88 -28.76
N ARG A 47 1.70 8.32 -29.35
CA ARG A 47 1.67 7.80 -30.73
C ARG A 47 0.67 6.65 -30.89
N VAL A 48 0.64 5.71 -29.94
CA VAL A 48 -0.24 4.53 -29.98
C VAL A 48 -1.69 4.89 -29.70
N CYS A 49 -1.93 5.81 -28.75
CA CYS A 49 -3.27 6.23 -28.37
C CYS A 49 -3.85 7.35 -29.27
N GLY A 50 -3.03 7.96 -30.13
CA GLY A 50 -3.44 9.13 -30.91
C GLY A 50 -3.56 10.42 -30.09
N GLY A 51 -3.07 10.42 -28.84
CA GLY A 51 -3.12 11.50 -27.88
C GLY A 51 -2.75 11.00 -26.47
N PRO A 52 -2.69 11.89 -25.45
CA PRO A 52 -2.49 11.45 -24.06
C PRO A 52 -3.64 10.53 -23.62
N PRO A 53 -3.35 9.33 -23.09
CA PRO A 53 -4.38 8.50 -22.47
C PRO A 53 -4.91 9.15 -21.18
N ALA A 54 -6.17 8.95 -20.83
CA ALA A 54 -6.70 9.36 -19.52
C ALA A 54 -6.24 8.42 -18.42
N ARG A 55 -6.21 7.09 -18.69
CA ARG A 55 -5.81 6.06 -17.75
C ARG A 55 -4.91 5.04 -18.42
N ALA A 56 -3.72 4.82 -17.85
CA ALA A 56 -2.77 3.84 -18.35
C ALA A 56 -2.43 2.78 -17.31
N GLY A 57 -2.59 1.51 -17.68
CA GLY A 57 -2.09 0.39 -16.91
C GLY A 57 -0.57 0.30 -17.03
N LEU A 58 0.13 0.00 -15.95
CA LEU A 58 1.57 -0.27 -15.95
C LEU A 58 1.81 -1.73 -15.55
N TYR A 59 2.04 -2.60 -16.53
CA TYR A 59 2.30 -4.03 -16.32
C TYR A 59 3.82 -4.28 -16.29
N ALA A 60 4.41 -4.19 -15.10
CA ALA A 60 5.85 -4.31 -14.93
C ALA A 60 6.21 -4.81 -13.52
N ALA A 61 7.30 -5.57 -13.43
CA ALA A 61 7.97 -5.82 -12.15
C ALA A 61 8.76 -4.57 -11.72
N ARG A 62 9.31 -4.55 -10.50
CA ARG A 62 10.13 -3.43 -9.99
C ARG A 62 11.51 -3.35 -10.67
N THR A 63 11.50 -3.11 -11.98
CA THR A 63 12.68 -2.92 -12.84
C THR A 63 12.82 -1.44 -13.20
N PRO A 64 13.96 -0.98 -13.73
CA PRO A 64 14.09 0.39 -14.23
C PRO A 64 12.96 0.81 -15.18
N PHE A 65 12.44 -0.13 -15.98
CA PHE A 65 11.31 0.09 -16.88
C PHE A 65 10.05 0.55 -16.13
N ALA A 66 9.74 -0.11 -15.01
CA ALA A 66 8.53 0.24 -14.23
C ALA A 66 8.56 1.69 -13.75
N PHE A 67 9.71 2.16 -13.28
CA PHE A 67 9.88 3.53 -12.78
C PHE A 67 9.87 4.57 -13.90
N ALA A 68 10.53 4.29 -15.02
CA ALA A 68 10.46 5.14 -16.21
C ALA A 68 9.04 5.18 -16.80
N GLY A 69 8.36 4.04 -16.85
CA GLY A 69 6.96 3.92 -17.30
C GLY A 69 5.98 4.65 -16.40
N TYR A 70 6.15 4.56 -15.08
CA TYR A 70 5.33 5.31 -14.13
C TYR A 70 5.48 6.83 -14.37
N LEU A 71 6.71 7.30 -14.50
CA LEU A 71 7.00 8.71 -14.81
C LEU A 71 6.47 9.13 -16.19
N ALA A 72 6.52 8.25 -17.20
CA ALA A 72 5.96 8.50 -18.52
C ALA A 72 4.44 8.76 -18.47
N ILE A 73 3.72 7.94 -17.71
CA ILE A 73 2.28 8.10 -17.50
C ILE A 73 2.01 9.43 -16.78
N GLN A 74 2.75 9.71 -15.69
CA GLN A 74 2.59 10.94 -14.93
C GLN A 74 2.95 12.21 -15.73
N ARG A 75 3.93 12.14 -16.63
CA ARG A 75 4.33 13.22 -17.52
C ARG A 75 3.20 13.66 -18.47
N LEU A 76 2.34 12.72 -18.85
CA LEU A 76 1.18 12.97 -19.73
C LEU A 76 -0.05 13.48 -18.96
N GLY A 77 0.02 13.61 -17.64
CA GLY A 77 -1.14 13.90 -16.79
C GLY A 77 -2.13 12.72 -16.74
N ALA A 78 -1.72 11.54 -17.18
CA ALA A 78 -2.53 10.35 -17.17
C ALA A 78 -2.56 9.71 -15.78
N THR A 79 -3.68 9.07 -15.44
CA THR A 79 -3.84 8.29 -14.20
C THR A 79 -3.07 6.97 -14.30
N ALA A 80 -2.14 6.73 -13.40
CA ALA A 80 -1.40 5.47 -13.33
C ALA A 80 -2.23 4.37 -12.64
N VAL A 81 -2.28 3.19 -13.26
CA VAL A 81 -2.88 1.99 -12.67
C VAL A 81 -1.85 0.86 -12.69
N PRO A 82 -1.07 0.68 -11.62
CA PRO A 82 -0.09 -0.40 -11.55
C PRO A 82 -0.74 -1.78 -11.59
N LEU A 83 -0.14 -2.68 -12.37
CA LEU A 83 -0.52 -4.08 -12.55
C LEU A 83 0.70 -4.96 -12.24
N ASN A 84 0.56 -5.92 -11.34
CA ASN A 84 1.69 -6.74 -10.91
C ASN A 84 1.73 -8.07 -11.66
N PRO A 85 2.80 -8.35 -12.43
CA PRO A 85 2.96 -9.63 -13.15
C PRO A 85 3.06 -10.87 -12.24
N ALA A 86 3.36 -10.67 -10.95
CA ALA A 86 3.51 -11.77 -9.99
C ALA A 86 2.17 -12.23 -9.38
N VAL A 87 1.07 -11.50 -9.61
CA VAL A 87 -0.26 -11.92 -9.16
C VAL A 87 -0.98 -12.68 -10.28
N PRO A 88 -2.01 -13.51 -9.97
CA PRO A 88 -2.76 -14.24 -10.98
C PRO A 88 -3.30 -13.35 -12.11
N GLU A 89 -3.27 -13.86 -13.32
CA GLU A 89 -3.76 -13.16 -14.52
C GLU A 89 -5.18 -12.63 -14.34
N ALA A 90 -6.09 -13.45 -13.80
CA ALA A 90 -7.48 -13.08 -13.55
C ALA A 90 -7.61 -11.83 -12.68
N ARG A 91 -6.70 -11.64 -11.72
CA ARG A 91 -6.68 -10.44 -10.87
C ARG A 91 -6.32 -9.20 -11.67
N ASN A 92 -5.27 -9.26 -12.51
CA ASN A 92 -4.86 -8.16 -13.37
C ASN A 92 -5.94 -7.79 -14.39
N LEU A 93 -6.62 -8.79 -14.97
CA LEU A 93 -7.74 -8.57 -15.90
C LEU A 93 -8.92 -7.88 -15.21
N THR A 94 -9.26 -8.30 -14.00
CA THR A 94 -10.32 -7.67 -13.19
C THR A 94 -9.99 -6.21 -12.88
N VAL A 95 -8.76 -5.95 -12.45
CA VAL A 95 -8.29 -4.58 -12.16
C VAL A 95 -8.34 -3.72 -13.43
N ALA A 96 -7.81 -4.22 -14.54
CA ALA A 96 -7.79 -3.50 -15.81
C ALA A 96 -9.20 -3.14 -16.32
N ALA A 97 -10.15 -4.08 -16.22
CA ALA A 97 -11.54 -3.88 -16.62
C ALA A 97 -12.22 -2.82 -15.73
N ARG A 98 -12.06 -2.92 -14.40
CA ARG A 98 -12.66 -1.96 -13.46
C ARG A 98 -12.02 -0.57 -13.52
N ALA A 99 -10.74 -0.49 -13.87
CA ALA A 99 -10.05 0.78 -14.04
C ALA A 99 -10.47 1.53 -15.31
N GLY A 100 -11.01 0.84 -16.32
CA GLY A 100 -11.36 1.45 -17.60
C GLY A 100 -10.12 2.02 -18.30
N LEU A 101 -9.11 1.17 -18.54
CA LEU A 101 -7.83 1.56 -19.11
C LEU A 101 -7.97 1.91 -20.61
N ASP A 102 -7.25 2.95 -21.05
CA ASP A 102 -7.10 3.29 -22.48
C ASP A 102 -5.98 2.48 -23.12
N VAL A 103 -4.94 2.13 -22.34
CA VAL A 103 -3.75 1.41 -22.78
C VAL A 103 -3.09 0.70 -21.61
N VAL A 104 -2.37 -0.40 -21.89
CA VAL A 104 -1.46 -1.05 -20.94
C VAL A 104 -0.03 -0.90 -21.45
N LEU A 105 0.81 -0.15 -20.72
CA LEU A 105 2.25 -0.11 -20.94
C LEU A 105 2.88 -1.33 -20.25
N ALA A 106 3.50 -2.20 -21.01
CA ALA A 106 4.10 -3.44 -20.52
C ALA A 106 5.60 -3.51 -20.80
N ASP A 107 6.38 -4.04 -19.83
CA ASP A 107 7.77 -4.40 -20.06
C ASP A 107 7.84 -5.54 -21.09
N ALA A 108 8.57 -5.33 -22.19
CA ALA A 108 8.70 -6.29 -23.29
C ALA A 108 9.33 -7.63 -22.87
N GLY A 109 10.04 -7.67 -21.73
CA GLY A 109 10.55 -8.90 -21.12
C GLY A 109 9.49 -9.77 -20.46
N LEU A 110 8.23 -9.30 -20.40
CA LEU A 110 7.09 -10.00 -19.80
C LEU A 110 6.12 -10.47 -20.88
N SER A 111 5.27 -11.43 -20.52
CA SER A 111 4.16 -11.89 -21.35
C SER A 111 2.84 -11.37 -20.75
N PRO A 112 2.37 -10.19 -21.18
CA PRO A 112 1.11 -9.65 -20.66
C PRO A 112 -0.05 -10.52 -21.09
N PRO A 113 -1.12 -10.64 -20.26
CA PRO A 113 -2.33 -11.36 -20.63
C PRO A 113 -2.90 -10.89 -21.97
N PRO A 114 -3.18 -11.79 -22.93
CA PRO A 114 -3.76 -11.41 -24.23
C PRO A 114 -5.20 -10.88 -24.11
N ALA A 115 -5.87 -11.16 -23.01
CA ALA A 115 -7.25 -10.78 -22.73
C ALA A 115 -7.38 -9.40 -22.02
N PHE A 116 -6.31 -8.60 -21.97
CA PHE A 116 -6.46 -7.22 -21.45
C PHE A 116 -7.54 -6.46 -22.23
N PRO A 117 -8.43 -5.72 -21.53
CA PRO A 117 -9.52 -4.98 -22.16
C PRO A 117 -9.07 -3.74 -22.94
N ALA A 118 -7.77 -3.42 -22.90
CA ALA A 118 -7.15 -2.28 -23.56
C ALA A 118 -5.96 -2.73 -24.41
N PRO A 119 -5.54 -1.96 -25.44
CA PRO A 119 -4.34 -2.24 -26.22
C PRO A 119 -3.10 -2.34 -25.32
N VAL A 120 -2.23 -3.30 -25.60
CA VAL A 120 -0.97 -3.48 -24.90
C VAL A 120 0.18 -2.91 -25.72
N LEU A 121 0.87 -1.93 -25.15
CA LEU A 121 2.12 -1.39 -25.68
C LEU A 121 3.29 -2.06 -24.96
N ALA A 122 3.92 -3.06 -25.57
CA ALA A 122 5.14 -3.65 -25.08
C ALA A 122 6.35 -2.79 -25.47
N SER A 123 7.17 -2.40 -24.52
CA SER A 123 8.35 -1.56 -24.74
C SER A 123 9.51 -1.99 -23.84
N SER A 124 10.73 -1.60 -24.20
CA SER A 124 11.96 -1.98 -23.49
C SER A 124 12.90 -0.78 -23.32
N LEU A 125 13.64 -0.75 -22.22
CA LEU A 125 14.70 0.23 -22.05
C LEU A 125 16.02 -0.19 -22.73
N ALA A 126 16.16 -1.45 -23.13
CA ALA A 126 17.34 -1.90 -23.92
C ALA A 126 17.29 -1.38 -25.37
N ASP A 127 16.06 -1.21 -25.89
CA ASP A 127 15.81 -0.56 -27.18
C ASP A 127 14.66 0.45 -27.00
N PRO A 128 14.98 1.60 -26.39
CA PRO A 128 13.96 2.58 -26.02
C PRO A 128 13.35 3.23 -27.27
N PRO A 129 12.05 3.58 -27.24
CA PRO A 129 11.41 4.26 -28.35
C PRO A 129 12.15 5.51 -28.80
N ALA A 130 11.99 5.87 -30.08
CA ALA A 130 12.54 7.11 -30.61
C ALA A 130 11.96 8.33 -29.85
N PRO A 131 12.73 9.42 -29.70
CA PRO A 131 12.18 10.67 -29.21
C PRO A 131 11.02 11.14 -30.10
N GLY A 132 9.99 11.68 -29.48
CA GLY A 132 8.82 12.19 -30.19
C GLY A 132 8.26 13.43 -29.51
N PRO A 133 7.34 14.15 -30.18
CA PRO A 133 6.70 15.32 -29.61
C PRO A 133 5.81 14.90 -28.43
N LEU A 134 5.84 15.71 -27.39
CA LEU A 134 4.93 15.60 -26.25
C LEU A 134 3.91 16.74 -26.30
N PRO A 135 2.65 16.47 -26.00
CA PRO A 135 1.66 17.54 -25.92
C PRO A 135 2.03 18.51 -24.80
N ALA A 136 1.86 19.79 -25.06
CA ALA A 136 1.90 20.82 -24.04
C ALA A 136 0.57 20.74 -23.26
N GLY A 137 0.57 20.11 -22.09
CA GLY A 137 -0.56 20.08 -21.18
C GLY A 137 -0.30 20.98 -19.98
N GLU A 138 -1.34 21.68 -19.50
CA GLU A 138 -1.24 22.34 -18.20
C GLU A 138 -1.37 21.28 -17.10
N PRO A 139 -0.54 21.35 -16.04
CA PRO A 139 -0.67 20.47 -14.89
C PRO A 139 -2.04 20.63 -14.24
N ASP A 140 -2.75 19.52 -14.02
CA ASP A 140 -4.03 19.52 -13.31
C ASP A 140 -3.86 18.88 -11.92
N PRO A 141 -3.77 19.68 -10.83
CA PRO A 141 -3.67 19.15 -9.47
C PRO A 141 -4.93 18.40 -9.01
N ASP A 142 -6.08 18.65 -9.62
CA ASP A 142 -7.34 17.97 -9.31
C ASP A 142 -7.51 16.67 -10.11
N GLY A 143 -6.70 16.47 -11.13
CA GLY A 143 -6.61 15.23 -11.88
C GLY A 143 -6.13 14.07 -10.99
N LEU A 144 -6.47 12.84 -11.41
CA LEU A 144 -6.07 11.65 -10.69
C LEU A 144 -4.61 11.30 -10.96
N ALA A 145 -3.82 11.19 -9.89
CA ALA A 145 -2.44 10.72 -9.97
C ALA A 145 -2.39 9.21 -10.21
N TYR A 146 -3.18 8.46 -9.47
CA TYR A 146 -3.24 7.00 -9.58
C TYR A 146 -4.59 6.45 -9.12
N VAL A 147 -4.89 5.22 -9.53
CA VAL A 147 -5.94 4.38 -8.95
C VAL A 147 -5.29 3.07 -8.50
N LEU A 148 -5.37 2.78 -7.21
CA LEU A 148 -4.92 1.51 -6.65
C LEU A 148 -6.11 0.66 -6.23
N PHE A 149 -5.98 -0.65 -6.40
CA PHE A 149 -7.06 -1.58 -6.09
C PHE A 149 -6.77 -2.32 -4.79
N THR A 150 -7.65 -2.12 -3.82
CA THR A 150 -7.64 -2.86 -2.54
C THR A 150 -8.62 -4.02 -2.59
N SER A 151 -8.46 -4.99 -1.67
CA SER A 151 -9.44 -6.06 -1.50
C SER A 151 -10.81 -5.48 -1.12
N GLY A 152 -11.88 -6.09 -1.63
CA GLY A 152 -13.25 -5.66 -1.37
C GLY A 152 -14.03 -6.71 -0.58
N SER A 153 -14.89 -6.26 0.36
CA SER A 153 -15.71 -7.14 1.20
C SER A 153 -16.70 -8.02 0.40
N THR A 154 -17.01 -7.62 -0.84
CA THR A 154 -17.89 -8.35 -1.76
C THR A 154 -17.16 -9.37 -2.63
N GLY A 155 -15.85 -9.57 -2.42
CA GLY A 155 -15.03 -10.45 -3.25
C GLY A 155 -14.51 -9.82 -4.55
N THR A 156 -14.75 -8.51 -4.74
CA THR A 156 -14.29 -7.77 -5.92
C THR A 156 -13.38 -6.62 -5.51
N PRO A 157 -12.22 -6.41 -6.17
CA PRO A 157 -11.31 -5.32 -5.84
C PRO A 157 -11.96 -3.96 -5.98
N LYS A 158 -11.71 -3.06 -5.00
CA LYS A 158 -12.19 -1.68 -5.00
C LYS A 158 -11.11 -0.73 -5.48
N GLY A 159 -11.42 0.11 -6.45
CA GLY A 159 -10.51 1.14 -6.95
C GLY A 159 -10.55 2.37 -6.04
N VAL A 160 -9.38 2.76 -5.54
CA VAL A 160 -9.17 3.97 -4.74
C VAL A 160 -8.46 5.01 -5.61
N PRO A 161 -9.17 5.99 -6.17
CA PRO A 161 -8.56 7.07 -6.93
C PRO A 161 -7.96 8.11 -5.98
N VAL A 162 -6.76 8.59 -6.30
CA VAL A 162 -6.05 9.61 -5.52
C VAL A 162 -5.65 10.76 -6.43
N ARG A 163 -5.96 12.00 -6.00
CA ARG A 163 -5.65 13.22 -6.77
C ARG A 163 -4.22 13.68 -6.55
N HIS A 164 -3.66 14.38 -7.53
CA HIS A 164 -2.34 15.00 -7.42
C HIS A 164 -2.25 15.96 -6.22
N ARG A 165 -3.26 16.80 -5.99
CA ARG A 165 -3.29 17.72 -4.83
C ARG A 165 -3.20 17.01 -3.49
N SER A 166 -3.76 15.80 -3.38
CA SER A 166 -3.71 15.01 -2.15
C SER A 166 -2.30 14.50 -1.89
N VAL A 167 -1.62 14.03 -2.95
CA VAL A 167 -0.22 13.58 -2.85
C VAL A 167 0.73 14.78 -2.67
N ASP A 168 0.45 15.92 -3.28
CA ASP A 168 1.26 17.14 -3.09
C ASP A 168 1.20 17.62 -1.64
N ALA A 169 0.02 17.64 -1.02
CA ALA A 169 -0.12 17.99 0.39
C ALA A 169 0.70 17.03 1.28
N TYR A 170 0.63 15.72 0.99
CA TYR A 170 1.41 14.69 1.67
C TYR A 170 2.91 14.92 1.51
N LEU A 171 3.42 15.03 0.28
CA LEU A 171 4.86 15.18 0.00
C LEU A 171 5.42 16.50 0.54
N THR A 172 4.63 17.57 0.53
CA THR A 172 5.00 18.87 1.12
C THR A 172 5.28 18.76 2.61
N HIS A 173 4.55 17.88 3.33
CA HIS A 173 4.81 17.59 4.74
C HIS A 173 6.00 16.64 4.92
N ILE A 174 6.06 15.56 4.14
CA ILE A 174 6.96 14.43 4.34
C ILE A 174 8.42 14.72 3.94
N VAL A 175 8.63 15.37 2.77
CA VAL A 175 9.98 15.60 2.23
C VAL A 175 10.86 16.39 3.20
N PRO A 176 10.43 17.55 3.73
CA PRO A 176 11.24 18.28 4.73
C PRO A 176 11.29 17.56 6.09
N ARG A 177 10.22 16.85 6.47
CA ARG A 177 10.17 16.16 7.76
C ARG A 177 11.25 15.09 7.91
N TYR A 178 11.52 14.36 6.84
CA TYR A 178 12.54 13.30 6.82
C TYR A 178 13.87 13.78 6.25
N GLU A 179 14.04 15.10 6.08
CA GLU A 179 15.29 15.70 5.62
C GLU A 179 15.80 15.10 4.30
N LEU A 180 14.86 14.75 3.42
CA LEU A 180 15.18 14.17 2.11
C LEU A 180 15.89 15.23 1.24
N ALA A 181 17.10 14.89 0.80
CA ALA A 181 17.99 15.81 0.09
C ALA A 181 18.95 15.03 -0.82
N PRO A 182 19.66 15.70 -1.74
CA PRO A 182 20.70 15.09 -2.53
C PRO A 182 21.77 14.41 -1.67
N GLY A 183 22.06 13.14 -2.00
CA GLY A 183 22.96 12.28 -1.22
C GLY A 183 22.25 11.35 -0.24
N CYS A 184 20.96 11.55 0.03
CA CYS A 184 20.15 10.54 0.71
C CYS A 184 19.93 9.32 -0.21
N ARG A 185 19.83 8.12 0.39
CA ARG A 185 19.60 6.86 -0.27
C ARG A 185 18.39 6.20 0.40
N VAL A 186 17.29 6.12 -0.35
CA VAL A 186 15.96 5.73 0.16
C VAL A 186 15.63 4.32 -0.34
N SER A 187 15.20 3.44 0.56
CA SER A 187 14.74 2.10 0.18
C SER A 187 13.42 2.14 -0.61
N GLN A 188 13.30 1.29 -1.64
CA GLN A 188 12.03 1.05 -2.35
C GLN A 188 11.54 -0.35 -1.99
N THR A 189 10.81 -0.50 -0.89
CA THR A 189 10.45 -1.82 -0.36
C THR A 189 9.08 -2.32 -0.81
N PHE A 190 8.20 -1.43 -1.24
CA PHE A 190 6.82 -1.75 -1.56
C PHE A 190 6.61 -2.05 -3.06
N ASP A 191 5.68 -2.96 -3.35
CA ASP A 191 5.21 -3.17 -4.71
C ASP A 191 4.47 -1.94 -5.23
N LEU A 192 4.51 -1.68 -6.55
CA LEU A 192 3.89 -0.49 -7.14
C LEU A 192 2.36 -0.48 -7.03
N THR A 193 1.74 -1.63 -6.76
CA THR A 193 0.30 -1.73 -6.48
C THR A 193 -0.10 -1.25 -5.09
N PHE A 194 0.87 -0.79 -4.27
CA PHE A 194 0.67 -0.19 -2.95
C PHE A 194 1.01 1.30 -2.97
N ASP A 195 0.21 2.11 -2.30
CA ASP A 195 0.44 3.54 -2.18
C ASP A 195 1.72 3.91 -1.42
N LEU A 196 2.19 3.05 -0.52
CA LEU A 196 3.48 3.22 0.16
C LEU A 196 4.66 3.27 -0.83
N SER A 197 4.53 2.66 -2.02
CA SER A 197 5.51 2.79 -3.11
C SER A 197 5.58 4.21 -3.68
N VAL A 198 4.47 4.95 -3.62
CA VAL A 198 4.41 6.35 -4.06
C VAL A 198 5.24 7.23 -3.13
N PHE A 199 5.20 6.94 -1.80
CA PHE A 199 6.16 7.55 -0.88
C PHE A 199 7.59 7.23 -1.30
N ASP A 200 7.94 5.95 -1.45
CA ASP A 200 9.31 5.55 -1.78
C ASP A 200 9.83 6.33 -3.00
N MET A 201 9.06 6.36 -4.09
CA MET A 201 9.43 7.04 -5.34
C MET A 201 9.47 8.57 -5.19
N PHE A 202 8.35 9.15 -4.85
CA PHE A 202 8.18 10.60 -5.00
C PHE A 202 8.70 11.41 -3.81
N ALA A 203 8.81 10.81 -2.61
CA ALA A 203 9.51 11.44 -1.52
C ALA A 203 11.04 11.46 -1.79
N ALA A 204 11.60 10.35 -2.28
CA ALA A 204 13.01 10.29 -2.68
C ALA A 204 13.30 11.29 -3.79
N TRP A 205 12.56 11.24 -4.89
CA TRP A 205 12.80 12.12 -6.05
C TRP A 205 12.49 13.58 -5.74
N GLY A 206 11.44 13.87 -4.99
CA GLY A 206 11.10 15.23 -4.58
C GLY A 206 12.21 15.89 -3.73
N GLY A 207 12.95 15.09 -2.96
CA GLY A 207 14.13 15.51 -2.21
C GLY A 207 15.43 15.52 -3.01
N GLY A 208 15.46 15.06 -4.28
CA GLY A 208 16.70 14.92 -5.05
C GLY A 208 17.57 13.74 -4.58
N ALA A 209 16.99 12.77 -3.88
CA ALA A 209 17.65 11.59 -3.34
C ALA A 209 17.72 10.45 -4.36
N THR A 210 18.48 9.40 -4.06
CA THR A 210 18.54 8.16 -4.84
C THR A 210 17.53 7.16 -4.30
N LEU A 211 16.65 6.66 -5.16
CA LEU A 211 15.77 5.53 -4.90
C LEU A 211 16.53 4.23 -5.12
N VAL A 212 16.57 3.35 -4.12
CA VAL A 212 17.32 2.08 -4.16
C VAL A 212 16.37 0.90 -4.05
N VAL A 213 16.28 0.12 -5.12
CA VAL A 213 15.34 -1.02 -5.22
C VAL A 213 16.02 -2.30 -4.72
N PRO A 214 15.43 -3.00 -3.73
CA PRO A 214 15.99 -4.26 -3.25
C PRO A 214 15.90 -5.36 -4.30
N GLY A 215 16.91 -6.21 -4.34
CA GLY A 215 16.84 -7.47 -5.04
C GLY A 215 15.89 -8.47 -4.35
N ARG A 216 15.61 -9.58 -5.04
CA ARG A 216 14.61 -10.60 -4.66
C ARG A 216 14.69 -11.06 -3.20
N TYR A 217 15.90 -11.14 -2.62
CA TYR A 217 16.12 -11.70 -1.28
C TYR A 217 16.61 -10.66 -0.26
N ASP A 218 16.71 -9.40 -0.64
CA ASP A 218 17.28 -8.36 0.23
C ASP A 218 16.40 -8.10 1.46
N LEU A 219 15.08 -8.14 1.31
CA LEU A 219 14.15 -7.97 2.42
C LEU A 219 14.20 -9.10 3.45
N LEU A 220 14.75 -10.28 3.09
CA LEU A 220 15.07 -11.35 4.04
C LEU A 220 16.34 -11.06 4.86
N LYS A 221 17.17 -10.09 4.41
CA LYS A 221 18.45 -9.73 5.01
C LYS A 221 18.59 -8.20 5.07
N PRO A 222 17.67 -7.47 5.73
CA PRO A 222 17.59 -6.01 5.66
C PRO A 222 18.89 -5.33 6.11
N VAL A 223 19.58 -5.83 7.14
CA VAL A 223 20.87 -5.30 7.61
C VAL A 223 21.94 -5.37 6.51
N ALA A 224 22.04 -6.49 5.79
CA ALA A 224 22.99 -6.63 4.71
C ALA A 224 22.69 -5.68 3.53
N PHE A 225 21.40 -5.51 3.21
CA PHE A 225 20.94 -4.58 2.18
C PHE A 225 21.24 -3.13 2.58
N VAL A 226 20.86 -2.71 3.79
CA VAL A 226 21.14 -1.37 4.31
C VAL A 226 22.63 -1.04 4.21
N ASN A 227 23.50 -1.95 4.64
CA ASN A 227 24.95 -1.72 4.67
C ASN A 227 25.57 -1.74 3.27
N ARG A 228 25.19 -2.69 2.42
CA ARG A 228 25.69 -2.79 1.03
C ARG A 228 25.36 -1.53 0.25
N GLU A 229 24.11 -1.08 0.36
CA GLU A 229 23.62 0.09 -0.39
C GLU A 229 23.84 1.40 0.40
N ARG A 230 24.35 1.36 1.63
CA ARG A 230 24.55 2.52 2.47
C ARG A 230 23.29 3.37 2.61
N LEU A 231 22.15 2.71 2.85
CA LEU A 231 20.86 3.38 2.96
C LEU A 231 20.87 4.36 4.12
N THR A 232 20.25 5.51 3.91
CA THR A 232 20.05 6.55 4.92
C THR A 232 18.61 6.56 5.43
N HIS A 233 17.68 6.13 4.59
CA HIS A 233 16.24 6.07 4.88
C HIS A 233 15.73 4.66 4.59
N TRP A 234 15.06 4.11 5.58
CA TRP A 234 14.37 2.83 5.51
C TRP A 234 12.88 3.04 5.68
N PHE A 235 12.07 2.44 4.81
CA PHE A 235 10.63 2.39 4.96
C PHE A 235 10.12 0.99 4.65
N SER A 236 9.40 0.37 5.59
CA SER A 236 8.83 -0.97 5.38
C SER A 236 7.63 -1.23 6.27
N VAL A 237 6.97 -2.37 6.05
CA VAL A 237 6.02 -2.91 7.01
C VAL A 237 6.75 -3.51 8.23
N PRO A 238 6.14 -3.50 9.43
CA PRO A 238 6.68 -4.13 10.64
C PRO A 238 7.02 -5.62 10.54
N SER A 239 6.32 -6.38 9.71
CA SER A 239 6.58 -7.82 9.50
C SER A 239 7.97 -8.12 8.94
N VAL A 240 8.60 -7.19 8.23
CA VAL A 240 10.03 -7.30 7.82
C VAL A 240 10.94 -7.36 9.04
N VAL A 241 10.64 -6.58 10.08
CA VAL A 241 11.38 -6.61 11.36
C VAL A 241 11.20 -7.95 12.05
N SER A 242 9.96 -8.47 12.14
CA SER A 242 9.67 -9.79 12.71
C SER A 242 10.45 -10.89 12.01
N LEU A 243 10.49 -10.87 10.67
CA LEU A 243 11.26 -11.83 9.89
C LEU A 243 12.77 -11.73 10.20
N ALA A 244 13.31 -10.51 10.27
CA ALA A 244 14.72 -10.28 10.58
C ALA A 244 15.08 -10.71 12.01
N MET A 245 14.18 -10.50 12.99
CA MET A 245 14.31 -10.99 14.36
C MET A 245 14.34 -12.53 14.41
N ARG A 246 13.38 -13.19 13.74
CA ARG A 246 13.31 -14.65 13.64
C ARG A 246 14.58 -15.25 13.04
N LEU A 247 15.09 -14.63 11.99
CA LEU A 247 16.34 -15.03 11.33
C LEU A 247 17.60 -14.60 12.10
N ARG A 248 17.45 -13.97 13.29
CA ARG A 248 18.55 -13.43 14.12
C ARG A 248 19.50 -12.52 13.35
N ARG A 249 18.93 -11.64 12.50
CA ARG A 249 19.70 -10.73 11.63
C ARG A 249 19.90 -9.32 12.22
N LEU A 250 19.13 -8.95 13.25
CA LEU A 250 19.24 -7.66 13.91
C LEU A 250 20.31 -7.70 15.00
N THR A 251 21.56 -7.43 14.61
CA THR A 251 22.68 -7.28 15.55
C THR A 251 22.74 -5.82 16.03
N PRO A 252 22.93 -5.54 17.33
CA PRO A 252 23.08 -4.18 17.83
C PRO A 252 24.16 -3.38 17.11
N GLY A 253 23.83 -2.14 16.72
CA GLY A 253 24.74 -1.23 16.02
C GLY A 253 25.08 -1.59 14.57
N ALA A 254 24.38 -2.59 13.99
CA ALA A 254 24.74 -3.15 12.68
C ALA A 254 24.36 -2.25 11.48
N MET A 255 23.54 -1.22 11.67
CA MET A 255 23.07 -0.31 10.60
C MET A 255 23.45 1.15 10.86
N PRO A 256 24.75 1.51 10.84
CA PRO A 256 25.20 2.85 11.22
C PRO A 256 24.87 3.95 10.21
N SER A 257 24.52 3.60 8.96
CA SER A 257 24.20 4.58 7.93
C SER A 257 22.74 5.09 8.00
N LEU A 258 21.86 4.38 8.70
CA LEU A 258 20.46 4.77 8.80
C LEU A 258 20.29 6.02 9.67
N ARG A 259 19.60 7.00 9.11
CA ARG A 259 19.17 8.23 9.77
C ARG A 259 17.68 8.20 10.11
N TRP A 260 16.89 7.57 9.26
CA TRP A 260 15.44 7.45 9.40
C TRP A 260 14.98 6.01 9.18
N SER A 261 14.11 5.54 10.04
CA SER A 261 13.46 4.23 9.98
C SER A 261 11.96 4.40 10.17
N LEU A 262 11.22 4.21 9.08
CA LEU A 262 9.79 4.47 8.99
C LEU A 262 9.05 3.14 8.86
N PHE A 263 7.94 3.02 9.56
CA PHE A 263 7.10 1.83 9.52
C PHE A 263 5.65 2.21 9.31
N CYS A 264 4.97 1.52 8.40
CA CYS A 264 3.55 1.71 8.09
C CYS A 264 2.92 0.40 7.63
N GLY A 265 1.60 0.36 7.52
CA GLY A 265 0.86 -0.74 6.92
C GLY A 265 0.44 -1.84 7.89
N GLU A 266 1.06 -1.95 9.05
CA GLU A 266 0.73 -2.91 10.12
C GLU A 266 0.94 -2.25 11.49
N PRO A 267 0.35 -2.79 12.59
CA PRO A 267 0.70 -2.34 13.93
C PRO A 267 2.17 -2.64 14.25
N LEU A 268 2.94 -1.59 14.56
CA LEU A 268 4.32 -1.73 15.01
C LEU A 268 4.33 -2.05 16.52
N SER A 269 4.83 -3.22 16.92
CA SER A 269 4.98 -3.54 18.34
C SER A 269 6.21 -2.85 18.93
N LEU A 270 6.14 -2.53 20.23
CA LEU A 270 7.29 -1.99 20.98
C LEU A 270 8.50 -2.93 20.94
N ARG A 271 8.27 -4.24 20.87
CA ARG A 271 9.32 -5.26 20.73
C ARG A 271 10.04 -5.16 19.39
N GLN A 272 9.30 -5.00 18.28
CA GLN A 272 9.89 -4.80 16.95
C GLN A 272 10.67 -3.49 16.89
N ALA A 273 10.06 -2.39 17.37
CA ALA A 273 10.70 -1.08 17.43
C ALA A 273 12.03 -1.14 18.22
N GLY A 274 12.03 -1.79 19.39
CA GLY A 274 13.23 -1.94 20.24
C GLY A 274 14.33 -2.76 19.57
N ALA A 275 13.97 -3.87 18.90
CA ALA A 275 14.93 -4.68 18.17
C ALA A 275 15.56 -3.94 16.98
N TRP A 276 14.76 -3.15 16.25
CA TRP A 276 15.24 -2.33 15.15
C TRP A 276 16.11 -1.17 15.63
N GLN A 277 15.67 -0.45 16.69
CA GLN A 277 16.43 0.65 17.28
C GLN A 277 17.80 0.17 17.80
N ALA A 278 17.87 -1.00 18.42
CA ALA A 278 19.15 -1.57 18.85
C ALA A 278 20.10 -1.83 17.67
N ALA A 279 19.56 -2.27 16.51
CA ALA A 279 20.37 -2.50 15.31
C ALA A 279 20.75 -1.22 14.57
N ALA A 280 19.94 -0.15 14.68
CA ALA A 280 20.16 1.16 14.07
C ALA A 280 20.08 2.28 15.13
N PRO A 281 21.02 2.37 16.09
CA PRO A 281 20.91 3.27 17.24
C PRO A 281 20.96 4.77 16.86
N GLY A 282 21.53 5.10 15.72
CA GLY A 282 21.57 6.47 15.18
C GLY A 282 20.34 6.86 14.38
N SER A 283 19.40 5.93 14.16
CA SER A 283 18.21 6.19 13.35
C SER A 283 17.05 6.72 14.18
N VAL A 284 16.36 7.73 13.65
CA VAL A 284 15.07 8.17 14.20
C VAL A 284 13.97 7.20 13.74
N LEU A 285 13.25 6.61 14.70
CA LEU A 285 12.12 5.74 14.40
C LEU A 285 10.81 6.51 14.39
N GLU A 286 9.99 6.24 13.37
CA GLU A 286 8.66 6.83 13.28
C GLU A 286 7.64 5.77 12.83
N ASN A 287 6.51 5.69 13.54
CA ASN A 287 5.36 4.88 13.18
C ASN A 287 4.35 5.74 12.43
N LEU A 288 3.95 5.29 11.25
CA LEU A 288 3.00 5.95 10.37
C LEU A 288 1.73 5.12 10.25
N TYR A 289 0.61 5.80 10.11
CA TYR A 289 -0.66 5.14 9.87
C TYR A 289 -1.47 5.91 8.83
N GLY A 290 -2.16 5.18 7.97
CA GLY A 290 -3.16 5.67 7.04
C GLY A 290 -3.73 4.53 6.20
N PRO A 291 -5.01 4.59 5.82
CA PRO A 291 -5.55 3.79 4.73
C PRO A 291 -5.25 4.48 3.39
N THR A 292 -5.29 3.75 2.30
CA THR A 292 -5.08 4.27 0.93
C THR A 292 -6.04 5.42 0.60
N GLU A 293 -7.23 5.41 1.15
CA GLU A 293 -8.28 6.42 1.04
C GLU A 293 -7.88 7.79 1.66
N LEU A 294 -6.83 7.81 2.48
CA LEU A 294 -6.24 9.02 3.07
C LEU A 294 -4.82 9.30 2.53
N THR A 295 -4.51 8.82 1.33
CA THR A 295 -3.27 9.09 0.61
C THR A 295 -2.04 8.68 1.42
N ILE A 296 -1.67 7.39 1.37
CA ILE A 296 -0.44 6.80 1.91
C ILE A 296 -0.45 6.70 3.44
N SER A 297 -0.31 7.82 4.14
CA SER A 297 -0.41 7.91 5.60
C SER A 297 -0.93 9.28 6.01
N CYS A 298 -1.57 9.34 7.17
CA CYS A 298 -2.25 10.56 7.62
C CYS A 298 -2.00 10.86 9.10
N THR A 299 -1.38 9.95 9.85
CA THR A 299 -0.90 10.17 11.22
C THR A 299 0.53 9.66 11.41
N GLN A 300 1.19 10.14 12.44
CA GLN A 300 2.59 9.85 12.72
C GLN A 300 2.90 9.89 14.21
N TYR A 301 3.82 9.01 14.62
CA TYR A 301 4.40 9.06 15.95
C TYR A 301 5.91 8.80 15.89
N ARG A 302 6.70 9.82 16.29
CA ARG A 302 8.14 9.69 16.43
C ARG A 302 8.46 9.16 17.81
N LEU A 303 9.14 8.02 17.88
CA LEU A 303 9.57 7.48 19.15
C LEU A 303 10.69 8.37 19.75
N PRO A 304 10.65 8.61 21.08
CA PRO A 304 11.77 9.23 21.79
C PRO A 304 13.08 8.48 21.55
N ALA A 305 14.20 9.21 21.53
CA ALA A 305 15.53 8.61 21.35
C ALA A 305 15.89 7.63 22.47
N ASP A 306 15.44 7.92 23.69
CA ASP A 306 15.58 7.01 24.84
C ASP A 306 14.42 6.02 24.88
N PRO A 307 14.66 4.71 24.70
CA PRO A 307 13.62 3.70 24.81
C PRO A 307 12.91 3.64 26.16
N ALA A 308 13.53 4.14 27.23
CA ALA A 308 12.89 4.21 28.55
C ALA A 308 11.74 5.24 28.60
N ALA A 309 11.74 6.20 27.67
CA ALA A 309 10.68 7.19 27.51
C ALA A 309 9.57 6.77 26.55
N TRP A 310 9.62 5.56 26.00
CA TRP A 310 8.59 5.07 25.08
C TRP A 310 7.25 4.84 25.80
N PRO A 311 6.12 5.14 25.14
CA PRO A 311 4.82 4.98 25.77
C PRO A 311 4.49 3.51 25.99
N GLY A 312 4.04 3.19 27.21
CA GLY A 312 3.48 1.87 27.53
C GLY A 312 2.03 1.77 27.07
N THR A 313 1.75 1.09 25.96
CA THR A 313 0.38 0.84 25.50
C THR A 313 -0.12 -0.51 25.99
N ALA A 314 -1.43 -0.61 26.29
CA ALA A 314 -2.01 -1.85 26.83
C ALA A 314 -1.92 -3.05 25.86
N ASN A 315 -1.88 -2.77 24.54
CA ASN A 315 -1.74 -3.78 23.50
C ASN A 315 -0.29 -4.01 23.03
N GLY A 316 0.70 -3.32 23.63
CA GLY A 316 2.12 -3.46 23.32
C GLY A 316 2.54 -2.90 21.95
N THR A 317 1.70 -2.07 21.32
CA THR A 317 2.00 -1.43 20.03
C THR A 317 2.47 0.00 20.23
N VAL A 318 3.26 0.51 19.28
CA VAL A 318 3.59 1.93 19.19
C VAL A 318 2.33 2.71 18.80
N PRO A 319 2.02 3.86 19.46
CA PRO A 319 0.90 4.71 19.04
C PRO A 319 0.95 5.07 17.55
N ILE A 320 -0.20 5.31 16.95
CA ILE A 320 -0.30 5.89 15.60
C ILE A 320 -0.15 7.42 15.65
N GLY A 321 -0.16 8.00 16.85
CA GLY A 321 0.23 9.37 17.14
C GLY A 321 -0.80 10.43 16.79
N LEU A 322 -0.37 11.43 16.03
CA LEU A 322 -1.18 12.61 15.71
C LEU A 322 -1.38 12.75 14.20
N PRO A 323 -2.52 13.30 13.76
CA PRO A 323 -2.77 13.59 12.34
C PRO A 323 -1.76 14.59 11.77
N TYR A 324 -1.56 14.50 10.46
CA TYR A 324 -0.77 15.47 9.71
C TYR A 324 -1.45 16.84 9.65
N PRO A 325 -0.70 17.92 9.40
CA PRO A 325 -1.28 19.22 9.13
C PRO A 325 -2.32 19.17 8.00
N GLY A 326 -3.51 19.72 8.24
CA GLY A 326 -4.61 19.71 7.26
C GLY A 326 -5.42 18.41 7.20
N VAL A 327 -5.13 17.45 8.06
CA VAL A 327 -5.97 16.26 8.28
C VAL A 327 -6.77 16.47 9.56
N GLU A 328 -8.08 16.56 9.42
CA GLU A 328 -9.01 16.62 10.54
C GLU A 328 -9.41 15.20 10.97
N HIS A 329 -9.68 15.02 12.25
CA HIS A 329 -10.04 13.72 12.81
C HIS A 329 -11.13 13.85 13.86
N VAL A 330 -11.94 12.80 13.99
CA VAL A 330 -12.87 12.58 15.08
C VAL A 330 -12.94 11.08 15.39
N VAL A 331 -13.07 10.74 16.65
CA VAL A 331 -13.33 9.38 17.10
C VAL A 331 -14.79 9.28 17.48
N LEU A 332 -15.53 8.33 16.89
CA LEU A 332 -16.98 8.20 17.04
C LEU A 332 -17.35 6.87 17.70
N ASP A 333 -18.33 6.92 18.60
CA ASP A 333 -18.98 5.74 19.16
C ASP A 333 -19.98 5.10 18.17
N GLY A 334 -20.64 4.00 18.56
CA GLY A 334 -21.63 3.31 17.74
C GLY A 334 -22.90 4.14 17.45
N ASP A 335 -23.16 5.21 18.21
CA ASP A 335 -24.26 6.16 17.99
C ASP A 335 -23.85 7.37 17.15
N GLY A 336 -22.58 7.42 16.68
CA GLY A 336 -22.00 8.51 15.91
C GLY A 336 -21.66 9.75 16.73
N ARG A 337 -21.43 9.62 18.04
CA ARG A 337 -21.03 10.73 18.92
C ARG A 337 -19.54 10.72 19.18
N PRO A 338 -18.91 11.90 19.36
CA PRO A 338 -17.49 11.97 19.74
C PRO A 338 -17.22 11.25 21.07
N THR A 339 -16.11 10.50 21.09
CA THR A 339 -15.67 9.72 22.24
C THR A 339 -14.16 9.58 22.25
N ASP A 340 -13.57 9.19 23.38
CA ASP A 340 -12.13 8.91 23.49
C ASP A 340 -11.76 7.54 22.95
N GLU A 341 -12.72 6.62 22.74
CA GLU A 341 -12.49 5.30 22.19
C GLU A 341 -13.62 4.87 21.25
N GLY A 342 -13.32 4.66 19.98
CA GLY A 342 -14.31 4.33 18.95
C GLY A 342 -13.70 4.25 17.57
N GLU A 343 -14.51 4.48 16.54
CA GLU A 343 -14.08 4.50 15.15
C GLU A 343 -13.36 5.81 14.79
N LEU A 344 -12.19 5.71 14.20
CA LEU A 344 -11.49 6.86 13.65
C LEU A 344 -12.13 7.29 12.32
N CYS A 345 -12.58 8.56 12.27
CA CYS A 345 -13.06 9.18 11.04
C CYS A 345 -12.15 10.36 10.67
N LEU A 346 -11.86 10.52 9.39
CA LEU A 346 -10.88 11.47 8.90
C LEU A 346 -11.41 12.28 7.72
N ARG A 347 -10.96 13.55 7.64
CA ARG A 347 -11.31 14.50 6.57
C ARG A 347 -10.07 15.36 6.24
N GLY A 348 -10.07 15.98 5.07
CA GLY A 348 -9.04 16.94 4.65
C GLY A 348 -8.55 16.68 3.23
N VAL A 349 -7.55 17.46 2.79
CA VAL A 349 -7.05 17.45 1.41
C VAL A 349 -6.49 16.09 0.97
N GLN A 350 -6.01 15.26 1.90
CA GLN A 350 -5.48 13.92 1.61
C GLN A 350 -6.58 12.88 1.38
N ARG A 351 -7.84 13.17 1.74
CA ARG A 351 -8.94 12.22 1.53
C ARG A 351 -9.25 12.08 0.04
N PHE A 352 -9.39 10.83 -0.40
CA PHE A 352 -9.79 10.50 -1.78
C PHE A 352 -11.21 11.00 -2.11
N PRO A 353 -11.59 11.17 -3.39
CA PRO A 353 -12.89 11.72 -3.77
C PRO A 353 -14.07 10.78 -3.57
N GLY A 354 -13.85 9.51 -3.30
CA GLY A 354 -14.76 8.37 -3.28
C GLY A 354 -14.20 7.23 -4.11
N TYR A 355 -14.75 6.04 -3.99
CA TYR A 355 -14.28 4.89 -4.76
C TYR A 355 -14.56 5.05 -6.26
N ALA A 356 -13.81 4.34 -7.09
CA ALA A 356 -13.99 4.35 -8.55
C ALA A 356 -15.38 3.86 -8.97
N ASP A 357 -15.95 2.94 -8.19
CA ASP A 357 -17.36 2.54 -8.28
C ASP A 357 -18.13 3.18 -7.12
N PRO A 358 -19.06 4.12 -7.37
CA PRO A 358 -19.81 4.78 -6.31
C PRO A 358 -20.62 3.83 -5.41
N ALA A 359 -20.92 2.63 -5.86
CA ALA A 359 -21.59 1.63 -5.02
C ALA A 359 -20.73 1.20 -3.83
N ASP A 360 -19.40 1.31 -3.96
CA ASP A 360 -18.44 0.99 -2.90
C ASP A 360 -18.37 2.07 -1.79
N ASP A 361 -18.96 3.26 -2.01
CA ASP A 361 -19.02 4.36 -1.03
C ASP A 361 -20.04 4.12 0.08
N ALA A 362 -20.98 3.20 -0.11
CA ALA A 362 -22.07 2.95 0.82
C ALA A 362 -21.55 2.66 2.24
N GLY A 363 -21.98 3.47 3.22
CA GLY A 363 -21.61 3.35 4.63
C GLY A 363 -20.15 3.73 4.95
N ARG A 364 -19.41 4.30 3.98
CA ARG A 364 -18.00 4.70 4.15
C ARG A 364 -17.83 6.19 4.46
N PHE A 365 -18.88 6.99 4.26
CA PHE A 365 -18.81 8.42 4.49
C PHE A 365 -19.94 8.90 5.41
N VAL A 366 -19.60 9.87 6.25
CA VAL A 366 -20.56 10.52 7.14
C VAL A 366 -20.45 12.04 7.03
N SER A 367 -21.56 12.73 7.26
CA SER A 367 -21.58 14.14 7.64
C SER A 367 -21.43 14.24 9.16
N PHE A 368 -20.72 15.26 9.65
CA PHE A 368 -20.55 15.48 11.09
C PHE A 368 -20.75 16.96 11.41
N ASP A 369 -21.68 17.25 12.30
CA ASP A 369 -22.12 18.61 12.68
C ASP A 369 -21.40 19.15 13.93
N GLY A 370 -20.37 18.45 14.42
CA GLY A 370 -19.66 18.76 15.67
C GLY A 370 -20.24 18.05 16.89
N VAL A 371 -21.43 17.45 16.78
CA VAL A 371 -22.14 16.77 17.87
C VAL A 371 -22.43 15.31 17.53
N ARG A 372 -22.84 15.04 16.28
CA ARG A 372 -23.21 13.70 15.84
C ARG A 372 -22.94 13.49 14.36
N ALA A 373 -22.41 12.32 14.03
CA ALA A 373 -22.29 11.87 12.66
C ALA A 373 -23.59 11.23 12.15
N ARG A 374 -23.87 11.41 10.87
CA ARG A 374 -25.00 10.82 10.15
C ARG A 374 -24.51 10.28 8.81
N ASP A 375 -25.11 9.22 8.33
CA ASP A 375 -24.80 8.70 6.99
C ASP A 375 -25.03 9.80 5.95
N GLY A 376 -24.04 9.99 5.07
CA GLY A 376 -24.10 10.99 4.01
C GLY A 376 -24.91 10.47 2.80
N GLU A 377 -25.71 11.35 2.18
CA GLU A 377 -26.45 11.02 0.94
C GLU A 377 -25.54 11.05 -0.28
N ALA A 378 -24.50 11.89 -0.27
CA ALA A 378 -23.50 12.03 -1.34
C ALA A 378 -22.12 12.32 -0.77
N VAL A 379 -21.07 11.88 -1.45
CA VAL A 379 -19.69 12.18 -1.08
C VAL A 379 -19.35 13.60 -1.55
N THR A 380 -18.96 14.46 -0.62
CA THR A 380 -18.50 15.83 -0.88
C THR A 380 -17.10 16.05 -0.28
N GLU A 381 -16.48 17.18 -0.53
CA GLU A 381 -15.19 17.54 0.11
C GLU A 381 -15.31 17.62 1.65
N GLU A 382 -16.50 17.92 2.18
CA GLU A 382 -16.79 18.02 3.62
C GLU A 382 -17.10 16.67 4.29
N SER A 383 -17.26 15.59 3.50
CA SER A 383 -17.57 14.26 4.03
C SER A 383 -16.39 13.69 4.82
N TRP A 384 -16.67 13.07 5.95
CA TRP A 384 -15.71 12.34 6.76
C TRP A 384 -15.65 10.87 6.31
N TYR A 385 -14.45 10.37 6.09
CA TYR A 385 -14.23 8.96 5.75
C TYR A 385 -14.14 8.12 7.02
N ARG A 386 -14.94 7.06 7.09
CA ARG A 386 -14.93 6.04 8.14
C ARG A 386 -13.83 5.02 7.85
N THR A 387 -12.81 4.99 8.68
CA THR A 387 -11.68 4.07 8.44
C THR A 387 -12.02 2.61 8.74
N GLY A 388 -13.02 2.37 9.60
CA GLY A 388 -13.29 1.06 10.18
C GLY A 388 -12.26 0.64 11.24
N ASP A 389 -11.30 1.51 11.56
CA ASP A 389 -10.29 1.26 12.59
C ASP A 389 -10.77 1.78 13.95
N ARG A 390 -10.71 0.90 14.97
CA ARG A 390 -10.95 1.28 16.36
C ARG A 390 -9.67 1.85 16.94
N VAL A 391 -9.79 3.04 17.50
CA VAL A 391 -8.70 3.76 18.17
C VAL A 391 -9.11 4.24 19.54
N ALA A 392 -8.13 4.59 20.37
CA ALA A 392 -8.34 5.30 21.62
C ALA A 392 -7.35 6.46 21.77
N TRP A 393 -7.84 7.57 22.36
CA TRP A 393 -6.98 8.62 22.88
C TRP A 393 -6.36 8.15 24.21
N ARG A 394 -5.04 8.17 24.28
CA ARG A 394 -4.28 7.85 25.50
C ARG A 394 -3.10 8.80 25.59
N ASP A 395 -3.02 9.55 26.67
CA ASP A 395 -1.93 10.52 26.92
C ASP A 395 -1.69 11.50 25.76
N GLY A 396 -2.78 11.96 25.11
CA GLY A 396 -2.72 12.88 23.98
C GLY A 396 -2.29 12.25 22.63
N LEU A 397 -2.29 10.93 22.52
CA LEU A 397 -1.92 10.18 21.32
C LEU A 397 -3.04 9.21 20.91
N LEU A 398 -3.23 9.02 19.61
CA LEU A 398 -4.07 7.95 19.09
C LEU A 398 -3.33 6.60 19.15
N VAL A 399 -4.00 5.61 19.75
CA VAL A 399 -3.54 4.22 19.81
C VAL A 399 -4.51 3.37 19.00
N HIS A 400 -3.99 2.62 18.03
CA HIS A 400 -4.79 1.69 17.23
C HIS A 400 -5.13 0.44 18.07
N LEU A 401 -6.41 0.09 18.15
CA LEU A 401 -6.92 -1.03 18.95
C LEU A 401 -7.40 -2.22 18.10
N GLY A 402 -7.32 -2.11 16.77
CA GLY A 402 -7.79 -3.13 15.84
C GLY A 402 -8.89 -2.63 14.91
N ARG A 403 -9.58 -3.55 14.25
CA ARG A 403 -10.65 -3.25 13.29
C ARG A 403 -12.02 -3.50 13.88
N LEU A 404 -13.01 -2.72 13.44
CA LEU A 404 -14.43 -2.94 13.72
C LEU A 404 -15.05 -4.00 12.79
N ASP A 405 -14.45 -4.21 11.62
CA ASP A 405 -14.83 -5.20 10.62
C ASP A 405 -13.90 -6.42 10.64
N GLN A 406 -14.04 -7.30 9.64
CA GLN A 406 -13.23 -8.52 9.52
C GLN A 406 -11.98 -8.34 8.66
N GLN A 407 -11.66 -7.12 8.28
CA GLN A 407 -10.49 -6.81 7.51
C GLN A 407 -9.21 -7.01 8.34
N VAL A 408 -8.19 -7.58 7.73
CA VAL A 408 -6.91 -7.87 8.39
C VAL A 408 -5.74 -7.33 7.56
N LYS A 409 -4.59 -7.19 8.20
CA LYS A 409 -3.32 -6.91 7.53
C LYS A 409 -2.47 -8.18 7.54
N ILE A 410 -2.04 -8.63 6.37
CA ILE A 410 -1.19 -9.82 6.17
C ILE A 410 0.06 -9.38 5.41
N SER A 411 1.20 -9.38 6.06
CA SER A 411 2.47 -8.91 5.47
C SER A 411 2.34 -7.53 4.81
N GLY A 412 1.62 -6.61 5.47
CA GLY A 412 1.32 -5.26 5.00
C GLY A 412 0.12 -5.14 4.05
N HIS A 413 -0.34 -6.25 3.48
CA HIS A 413 -1.48 -6.26 2.56
C HIS A 413 -2.80 -6.17 3.30
N ARG A 414 -3.68 -5.28 2.86
CA ARG A 414 -5.06 -5.17 3.33
C ARG A 414 -5.87 -6.31 2.73
N VAL A 415 -6.39 -7.19 3.57
CA VAL A 415 -7.11 -8.40 3.15
C VAL A 415 -8.52 -8.40 3.74
N GLU A 416 -9.50 -8.51 2.88
CA GLU A 416 -10.89 -8.80 3.26
C GLU A 416 -11.05 -10.32 3.34
N LEU A 417 -11.28 -10.84 4.54
CA LEU A 417 -11.50 -12.28 4.72
C LEU A 417 -12.69 -12.79 3.89
N GLY A 418 -13.71 -11.93 3.73
CA GLY A 418 -14.88 -12.24 2.91
C GLY A 418 -14.58 -12.49 1.43
N GLU A 419 -13.54 -11.88 0.85
CA GLU A 419 -13.11 -12.12 -0.53
C GLU A 419 -12.60 -13.56 -0.70
N ILE A 420 -11.81 -14.03 0.26
CA ILE A 420 -11.30 -15.40 0.27
C ILE A 420 -12.42 -16.40 0.51
N GLU A 421 -13.34 -16.08 1.44
CA GLU A 421 -14.52 -16.92 1.72
C GLU A 421 -15.43 -17.05 0.47
N ALA A 422 -15.65 -15.94 -0.24
CA ALA A 422 -16.43 -15.95 -1.48
C ALA A 422 -15.76 -16.79 -2.56
N THR A 423 -14.44 -16.68 -2.71
CA THR A 423 -13.66 -17.50 -3.65
C THR A 423 -13.77 -18.98 -3.31
N LEU A 424 -13.61 -19.35 -2.04
CA LEU A 424 -13.75 -20.75 -1.59
C LEU A 424 -15.16 -21.29 -1.83
N ARG A 425 -16.21 -20.52 -1.52
CA ARG A 425 -17.61 -20.91 -1.77
C ARG A 425 -17.94 -21.08 -3.25
N GLY A 426 -17.21 -20.39 -4.14
CA GLY A 426 -17.34 -20.56 -5.58
C GLY A 426 -16.74 -21.86 -6.13
N LEU A 427 -15.97 -22.62 -5.33
CA LEU A 427 -15.33 -23.86 -5.77
C LEU A 427 -16.31 -25.05 -5.72
N PRO A 428 -16.21 -26.01 -6.68
CA PRO A 428 -17.07 -27.18 -6.71
C PRO A 428 -17.05 -27.97 -5.39
N GLY A 429 -18.24 -28.33 -4.89
CA GLY A 429 -18.42 -29.14 -3.71
C GLY A 429 -18.32 -28.40 -2.38
N VAL A 430 -17.91 -27.11 -2.36
CA VAL A 430 -17.89 -26.28 -1.15
C VAL A 430 -19.29 -25.75 -0.87
N HIS A 431 -19.79 -25.97 0.35
CA HIS A 431 -21.08 -25.44 0.80
C HIS A 431 -20.89 -24.14 1.58
N GLU A 432 -19.98 -24.17 2.57
CA GLU A 432 -19.67 -23.02 3.43
C GLU A 432 -18.17 -22.88 3.60
N ALA A 433 -17.71 -21.64 3.78
CA ALA A 433 -16.32 -21.33 4.03
C ALA A 433 -16.20 -20.16 5.03
N VAL A 434 -15.26 -20.30 5.96
CA VAL A 434 -14.87 -19.27 6.93
C VAL A 434 -13.36 -19.14 6.92
N VAL A 435 -12.88 -17.90 6.86
CA VAL A 435 -11.44 -17.58 6.90
C VAL A 435 -11.14 -16.75 8.14
N LEU A 436 -10.08 -17.09 8.82
CA LEU A 436 -9.63 -16.43 10.04
C LEU A 436 -8.17 -16.01 9.89
N ALA A 437 -7.82 -14.87 10.46
CA ALA A 437 -6.42 -14.51 10.70
C ALA A 437 -6.07 -14.96 12.13
N LEU A 438 -5.25 -15.98 12.25
CA LEU A 438 -4.81 -16.53 13.52
C LEU A 438 -3.32 -16.25 13.71
N PRO A 439 -2.84 -16.12 14.98
CA PRO A 439 -1.41 -16.04 15.24
C PRO A 439 -0.68 -17.26 14.66
N GLY A 440 0.24 -17.03 13.74
CA GLY A 440 1.13 -18.05 13.22
C GLY A 440 2.21 -18.44 14.25
N PRO A 441 3.09 -19.39 13.92
CA PRO A 441 4.16 -19.83 14.83
C PRO A 441 5.15 -18.71 15.21
N ASP A 442 5.20 -17.66 14.42
CA ASP A 442 6.04 -16.47 14.61
C ASP A 442 5.33 -15.34 15.34
N GLY A 443 4.04 -15.52 15.67
CA GLY A 443 3.18 -14.51 16.26
C GLY A 443 2.58 -13.52 15.28
N GLU A 444 2.99 -13.58 13.99
CA GLU A 444 2.37 -12.78 12.94
C GLU A 444 1.04 -13.41 12.49
N PRO A 445 0.08 -12.61 11.99
CA PRO A 445 -1.19 -13.13 11.50
C PRO A 445 -0.98 -14.06 10.30
N SER A 446 -1.60 -15.23 10.35
CA SER A 446 -1.65 -16.24 9.28
C SER A 446 -3.10 -16.52 8.91
N LEU A 447 -3.40 -16.64 7.63
CA LEU A 447 -4.73 -17.00 7.15
C LEU A 447 -4.94 -18.49 7.28
N GLU A 448 -6.03 -18.88 7.95
CA GLU A 448 -6.48 -20.26 8.09
C GLU A 448 -7.96 -20.32 7.65
N ALA A 449 -8.35 -21.37 6.94
CA ALA A 449 -9.72 -21.54 6.48
C ALA A 449 -10.35 -22.84 6.98
N ALA A 450 -11.65 -22.79 7.24
CA ALA A 450 -12.51 -23.95 7.44
C ALA A 450 -13.57 -24.00 6.33
N CYS A 451 -13.76 -25.18 5.71
CA CYS A 451 -14.77 -25.40 4.69
C CYS A 451 -15.63 -26.60 5.05
N THR A 452 -16.91 -26.58 4.64
CA THR A 452 -17.81 -27.75 4.66
C THR A 452 -18.25 -28.08 3.24
N GLY A 453 -18.57 -29.34 2.97
CA GLY A 453 -19.02 -29.79 1.67
C GLY A 453 -18.70 -31.25 1.38
N HIS A 454 -18.80 -31.66 0.11
CA HIS A 454 -18.61 -33.03 -0.32
C HIS A 454 -17.39 -33.20 -1.23
N GLY A 455 -16.61 -34.26 -1.01
CA GLY A 455 -15.44 -34.58 -1.83
C GLY A 455 -14.30 -33.58 -1.74
N LEU A 456 -14.22 -32.80 -0.64
CA LEU A 456 -13.27 -31.72 -0.48
C LEU A 456 -11.90 -32.24 -0.03
N ASN A 457 -10.86 -31.56 -0.53
CA ASN A 457 -9.49 -31.72 -0.07
C ASN A 457 -8.88 -30.34 0.15
N GLY A 458 -8.41 -30.05 1.35
CA GLY A 458 -7.91 -28.73 1.75
C GLY A 458 -6.71 -28.25 0.91
N VAL A 459 -5.79 -29.15 0.52
CA VAL A 459 -4.65 -28.82 -0.34
C VAL A 459 -5.12 -28.40 -1.75
N THR A 460 -6.10 -29.10 -2.30
CA THR A 460 -6.68 -28.79 -3.60
C THR A 460 -7.41 -27.44 -3.58
N LEU A 461 -8.17 -27.17 -2.51
CA LEU A 461 -8.86 -25.88 -2.31
C LEU A 461 -7.86 -24.73 -2.20
N ALA A 462 -6.81 -24.87 -1.42
CA ALA A 462 -5.77 -23.84 -1.30
C ALA A 462 -5.08 -23.55 -2.65
N LYS A 463 -4.81 -24.58 -3.47
CA LYS A 463 -4.27 -24.42 -4.82
C LYS A 463 -5.23 -23.68 -5.74
N ALA A 464 -6.52 -24.03 -5.71
CA ALA A 464 -7.53 -23.37 -6.52
C ALA A 464 -7.68 -21.86 -6.14
N VAL A 465 -7.60 -21.54 -4.85
CA VAL A 465 -7.53 -20.14 -4.39
C VAL A 465 -6.30 -19.42 -4.95
N ALA A 466 -5.13 -20.07 -4.96
CA ALA A 466 -3.90 -19.50 -5.48
C ALA A 466 -3.90 -19.22 -7.00
N GLU A 467 -4.80 -19.85 -7.75
CA GLU A 467 -5.00 -19.57 -9.18
C GLU A 467 -5.77 -18.26 -9.44
N VAL A 468 -6.51 -17.78 -8.43
CA VAL A 468 -7.41 -16.61 -8.56
C VAL A 468 -6.94 -15.44 -7.71
N LEU A 469 -6.48 -15.69 -6.48
CA LEU A 469 -6.09 -14.66 -5.52
C LEU A 469 -4.56 -14.55 -5.38
N PRO A 470 -4.06 -13.34 -5.04
CA PRO A 470 -2.65 -13.14 -4.73
C PRO A 470 -2.16 -14.05 -3.59
N GLY A 471 -0.88 -14.43 -3.62
CA GLY A 471 -0.31 -15.38 -2.65
C GLY A 471 -0.49 -15.02 -1.17
N TYR A 472 -0.52 -13.73 -0.84
CA TYR A 472 -0.78 -13.26 0.53
C TYR A 472 -2.23 -13.45 1.00
N MET A 473 -3.17 -13.71 0.08
CA MET A 473 -4.58 -14.03 0.38
C MET A 473 -4.85 -15.53 0.42
N VAL A 474 -3.87 -16.37 0.10
CA VAL A 474 -4.04 -17.84 0.11
C VAL A 474 -3.94 -18.34 1.54
N PRO A 475 -4.98 -19.03 2.09
CA PRO A 475 -4.90 -19.62 3.41
C PRO A 475 -3.75 -20.63 3.50
N ARG A 476 -3.00 -20.58 4.60
CA ARG A 476 -1.91 -21.51 4.86
C ARG A 476 -2.42 -22.94 4.98
N THR A 477 -3.58 -23.08 5.63
CA THR A 477 -4.28 -24.36 5.79
C THR A 477 -5.75 -24.17 5.46
N VAL A 478 -6.34 -25.13 4.73
CA VAL A 478 -7.79 -25.26 4.56
C VAL A 478 -8.22 -26.57 5.20
N THR A 479 -8.94 -26.48 6.31
CA THR A 479 -9.46 -27.63 7.06
C THR A 479 -10.88 -27.92 6.61
N VAL A 480 -11.16 -29.18 6.27
CA VAL A 480 -12.52 -29.62 5.94
C VAL A 480 -13.18 -30.11 7.23
N LEU A 481 -14.32 -29.52 7.56
CA LEU A 481 -15.14 -29.86 8.72
C LEU A 481 -16.46 -30.49 8.27
N GLU A 482 -17.06 -31.34 9.07
CA GLU A 482 -18.40 -31.88 8.80
C GLU A 482 -19.47 -30.78 8.87
N ALA A 483 -19.35 -29.87 9.83
CA ALA A 483 -20.20 -28.70 9.98
C ALA A 483 -19.42 -27.53 10.60
N LEU A 484 -19.79 -26.30 10.25
CA LEU A 484 -19.28 -25.11 10.94
C LEU A 484 -19.99 -24.94 12.29
N PRO A 485 -19.26 -24.68 13.38
CA PRO A 485 -19.86 -24.31 14.66
C PRO A 485 -20.75 -23.09 14.55
N LEU A 486 -21.95 -23.14 15.12
CA LEU A 486 -22.91 -22.05 15.16
C LEU A 486 -23.05 -21.50 16.58
N ASN A 487 -23.26 -20.18 16.70
CA ASN A 487 -23.62 -19.55 17.96
C ASN A 487 -25.11 -19.75 18.29
N ALA A 488 -25.55 -19.25 19.46
CA ALA A 488 -26.96 -19.36 19.90
C ALA A 488 -28.00 -18.73 18.95
N ASN A 489 -27.57 -17.85 18.05
CA ASN A 489 -28.42 -17.19 17.05
C ASN A 489 -28.38 -17.87 15.67
N GLY A 490 -27.77 -19.06 15.55
CA GLY A 490 -27.64 -19.79 14.28
C GLY A 490 -26.61 -19.21 13.29
N LYS A 491 -25.80 -18.24 13.72
CA LYS A 491 -24.71 -17.70 12.90
C LYS A 491 -23.40 -18.42 13.20
N VAL A 492 -22.49 -18.50 12.22
CA VAL A 492 -21.17 -19.11 12.40
C VAL A 492 -20.43 -18.49 13.60
N ASP A 493 -20.03 -19.33 14.53
CA ASP A 493 -19.20 -18.93 15.67
C ASP A 493 -17.72 -18.99 15.29
N ARG A 494 -17.18 -17.85 14.85
CA ARG A 494 -15.76 -17.74 14.44
C ARG A 494 -14.77 -18.08 15.56
N ARG A 495 -15.15 -17.91 16.85
CA ARG A 495 -14.28 -18.28 17.99
C ARG A 495 -14.21 -19.79 18.14
N ALA A 496 -15.36 -20.47 18.00
CA ALA A 496 -15.40 -21.93 18.02
C ALA A 496 -14.67 -22.53 16.81
N VAL A 497 -14.81 -21.93 15.61
CA VAL A 497 -14.03 -22.32 14.42
C VAL A 497 -12.52 -22.14 14.69
N ALA A 498 -12.09 -21.03 15.30
CA ALA A 498 -10.68 -20.84 15.65
C ALA A 498 -10.15 -21.91 16.61
N GLY A 499 -10.98 -22.38 17.54
CA GLY A 499 -10.66 -23.52 18.41
C GLY A 499 -10.46 -24.80 17.61
N ALA A 500 -11.36 -25.12 16.68
CA ALA A 500 -11.30 -26.30 15.83
C ALA A 500 -10.09 -26.32 14.86
N LEU A 501 -9.60 -25.13 14.45
CA LEU A 501 -8.42 -25.02 13.58
C LEU A 501 -7.08 -25.14 14.35
N ARG A 502 -7.09 -25.04 15.67
CA ARG A 502 -5.88 -25.14 16.52
C ARG A 502 -5.66 -26.53 17.16
N GLY A 503 -6.69 -27.35 17.17
CA GLY A 503 -6.66 -28.72 17.67
C GLY A 503 -6.25 -29.70 16.60
#